data_39892a33e28cf94a34f1ef8cdcba199b
#
_entry.id   39892a33e28cf94a34f1ef8cdcba199b
#
_cell.length_a   1.000
_cell.length_b   1.000
_cell.length_c   1.000
_cell.angle_alpha   90.00
_cell.angle_beta   90.00
_cell.angle_gamma   90.00
#
_symmetry.space_group_name_H-M   'P 1'
#
loop_
_entity.id
_entity.type
_entity.pdbx_description
1 polymer ?
#
loop_
_entity_poly.entity_id
_entity_poly.type
_entity_poly.pdbx_seq_one_letter_code
_entity_poly.pdbx_strand_id
1 'polypeptide(L)'
;MNWRLITAVVILLQSAAGKAQELPSATGFEHIPIMYQGPDPTANYFLPLADGFDSQLSRLPSPSAQIPELLPAPAETFVDYADPQQFSIEDVPGTIGRVTEFKDGFFQKACFTGAFIDRGSANSFGVNELDASLTVAVPLPKREWPLLITPTFNVRYLDGPIAPSLPPRLYEAYVDFLWVPRLNDRWTAIIGVAPSMYTDFEVSTSDAFRFTGKALARYDWVPGKLQMVFGVLYLNRHNVKVLPAGGFIWDPSVDQHYELIFPRPRFSHRIDVGPGYEDWVYLGAEFGGNSFAYDQGGVADIVTLLDYRVLLGLERKFNGGAGYRIEVGYVFSRTAKFNSALPDINADNTALVRAGLTY
;
A
#
# COMPACT_ATOMS: atom_id res chain seq x y z
N MET A 1 25.27 3.71 -19.36
CA MET A 1 24.11 4.29 -18.64
C MET A 1 23.20 4.94 -19.70
N ASN A 2 22.10 4.30 -20.03
CA ASN A 2 21.25 4.71 -21.16
C ASN A 2 20.27 5.83 -20.75
N TRP A 3 20.65 7.06 -20.98
CA TRP A 3 19.82 8.27 -20.76
C TRP A 3 18.46 8.23 -21.49
N ARG A 4 18.33 7.41 -22.53
CA ARG A 4 17.09 7.26 -23.31
C ARG A 4 15.93 6.62 -22.52
N LEU A 5 16.20 5.81 -21.51
CA LEU A 5 15.17 5.21 -20.64
C LEU A 5 14.61 6.24 -19.65
N ILE A 6 15.45 7.09 -19.09
CA ILE A 6 15.03 8.15 -18.16
C ILE A 6 14.16 9.17 -18.88
N THR A 7 14.54 9.54 -20.10
CA THR A 7 13.75 10.48 -20.93
C THR A 7 12.41 9.89 -21.35
N ALA A 8 12.33 8.59 -21.64
CA ALA A 8 11.07 7.92 -21.98
C ALA A 8 10.10 7.86 -20.78
N VAL A 9 10.60 7.63 -19.58
CA VAL A 9 9.79 7.63 -18.35
C VAL A 9 9.25 9.03 -18.07
N VAL A 10 10.06 10.08 -18.22
CA VAL A 10 9.63 11.47 -18.02
C VAL A 10 8.59 11.90 -19.06
N ILE A 11 8.72 11.49 -20.32
CA ILE A 11 7.74 11.80 -21.38
C ILE A 11 6.43 11.05 -21.16
N LEU A 12 6.46 9.79 -20.71
CA LEU A 12 5.26 9.04 -20.32
C LEU A 12 4.54 9.68 -19.13
N LEU A 13 5.28 10.19 -18.16
CA LEU A 13 4.74 10.90 -17.00
C LEU A 13 4.01 12.20 -17.40
N GLN A 14 4.57 12.96 -18.35
CA GLN A 14 3.95 14.20 -18.84
C GLN A 14 2.72 13.94 -19.72
N SER A 15 2.68 12.84 -20.49
CA SER A 15 1.52 12.49 -21.33
C SER A 15 0.35 11.91 -20.53
N ALA A 16 0.61 11.26 -19.42
CA ALA A 16 -0.44 10.75 -18.51
C ALA A 16 -1.15 11.87 -17.74
N ALA A 17 -0.41 12.89 -17.30
CA ALA A 17 -0.97 14.03 -16.59
C ALA A 17 -1.88 14.91 -17.48
N GLY A 18 -1.65 14.96 -18.79
CA GLY A 18 -2.43 15.77 -19.74
C GLY A 18 -3.76 15.17 -20.19
N LYS A 19 -4.01 13.87 -19.96
CA LYS A 19 -5.22 13.16 -20.41
C LYS A 19 -6.25 12.84 -19.32
N ALA A 20 -5.96 13.22 -18.07
CA ALA A 20 -6.83 12.92 -16.93
C ALA A 20 -8.09 13.81 -16.83
N GLN A 21 -8.30 14.74 -17.76
CA GLN A 21 -9.38 15.75 -17.67
C GLN A 21 -10.69 15.43 -18.39
N GLU A 22 -10.80 14.33 -19.15
CA GLU A 22 -12.06 14.04 -19.89
C GLU A 22 -12.43 12.55 -19.85
N LEU A 23 -13.14 12.13 -18.81
CA LEU A 23 -13.99 10.93 -18.87
C LEU A 23 -15.29 11.18 -18.11
N PRO A 24 -16.45 10.79 -18.65
CA PRO A 24 -17.76 11.09 -18.05
C PRO A 24 -17.99 10.29 -16.77
N SER A 25 -18.56 10.97 -15.75
CA SER A 25 -18.96 10.41 -14.48
C SER A 25 -20.04 9.34 -14.65
N ALA A 26 -19.74 8.11 -14.27
CA ALA A 26 -20.74 7.08 -14.05
C ALA A 26 -21.33 7.26 -12.64
N THR A 27 -22.53 7.79 -12.56
CA THR A 27 -23.32 7.95 -11.33
C THR A 27 -23.80 6.60 -10.81
N GLY A 28 -23.51 6.26 -9.55
CA GLY A 28 -24.24 5.20 -8.88
C GLY A 28 -23.62 4.48 -7.69
N PHE A 29 -22.47 4.88 -7.16
CA PHE A 29 -21.91 4.24 -5.96
C PHE A 29 -21.43 5.31 -4.97
N GLU A 30 -22.10 5.40 -3.81
CA GLU A 30 -21.71 6.29 -2.72
C GLU A 30 -20.52 5.72 -1.92
N HIS A 31 -19.65 6.58 -1.52
CA HIS A 31 -18.45 6.46 -0.67
C HIS A 31 -18.08 5.09 -0.07
N ILE A 32 -17.02 4.49 -0.58
CA ILE A 32 -16.31 3.39 0.06
C ILE A 32 -14.92 3.91 0.45
N PRO A 33 -14.66 4.23 1.72
CA PRO A 33 -13.35 4.70 2.15
C PRO A 33 -12.37 3.53 2.21
N ILE A 34 -11.38 3.48 1.35
CA ILE A 34 -10.40 2.40 1.31
C ILE A 34 -9.03 2.92 0.92
N MET A 35 -8.05 2.68 1.79
CA MET A 35 -6.64 2.88 1.49
C MET A 35 -5.95 1.57 1.10
N TYR A 36 -5.32 1.57 -0.05
CA TYR A 36 -4.34 0.57 -0.44
C TYR A 36 -3.21 1.25 -1.22
N GLN A 37 -1.98 1.13 -0.77
CA GLN A 37 -0.80 1.65 -1.46
C GLN A 37 0.11 0.50 -1.88
N GLY A 38 0.26 0.33 -3.20
CA GLY A 38 1.32 -0.43 -3.84
C GLY A 38 1.17 -1.95 -3.91
N PRO A 39 1.90 -2.57 -4.83
CA PRO A 39 1.83 -3.98 -5.15
C PRO A 39 2.55 -4.91 -4.18
N ASP A 40 2.90 -4.47 -2.99
CA ASP A 40 3.55 -5.29 -1.99
C ASP A 40 2.52 -5.83 -0.99
N PRO A 41 2.46 -7.14 -0.74
CA PRO A 41 1.55 -7.74 0.22
C PRO A 41 1.75 -7.27 1.66
N THR A 42 2.77 -6.45 1.93
CA THR A 42 3.01 -5.81 3.22
C THR A 42 2.78 -4.30 3.19
N ALA A 43 2.33 -3.73 2.06
CA ALA A 43 2.11 -2.30 1.93
C ALA A 43 0.83 -1.84 2.65
N ASN A 44 0.90 -0.67 3.22
CA ASN A 44 -0.08 0.08 4.01
C ASN A 44 -1.55 -0.31 3.82
N TYR A 45 -2.12 -0.98 4.81
CA TYR A 45 -3.51 -1.44 4.85
C TYR A 45 -4.37 -0.58 5.79
N PHE A 46 -4.20 0.73 5.78
CA PHE A 46 -4.89 1.59 6.74
C PHE A 46 -5.81 2.57 6.04
N LEU A 47 -7.04 2.61 6.54
CA LEU A 47 -8.07 3.54 6.11
C LEU A 47 -7.96 4.83 6.92
N PRO A 48 -7.92 6.01 6.33
CA PRO A 48 -8.25 7.22 7.07
C PRO A 48 -9.74 7.17 7.43
N LEU A 49 -10.05 7.29 8.72
CA LEU A 49 -11.40 7.61 9.15
C LEU A 49 -11.65 9.07 8.77
N ALA A 50 -12.80 9.31 8.15
CA ALA A 50 -13.28 10.67 7.91
C ALA A 50 -13.20 11.48 9.20
N ASP A 51 -12.42 12.54 9.20
CA ASP A 51 -12.43 13.55 10.24
C ASP A 51 -13.78 14.25 10.22
N GLY A 52 -14.59 14.04 11.22
CA GLY A 52 -15.91 14.65 11.28
C GLY A 52 -16.65 14.41 12.56
N PHE A 53 -15.98 14.30 13.69
CA PHE A 53 -16.64 14.38 14.99
C PHE A 53 -15.72 15.05 15.98
N ASP A 54 -15.75 16.37 16.00
CA ASP A 54 -15.29 17.03 17.21
C ASP A 54 -15.89 18.42 17.42
N SER A 55 -15.96 18.75 18.70
CA SER A 55 -16.10 20.06 19.33
C SER A 55 -17.48 20.54 19.78
N GLN A 56 -18.45 19.66 20.07
CA GLN A 56 -19.68 20.12 20.76
C GLN A 56 -19.98 19.43 22.11
N LEU A 57 -18.95 18.90 22.82
CA LEU A 57 -19.16 18.25 24.13
C LEU A 57 -18.64 19.07 25.33
N SER A 58 -18.69 20.38 25.30
CA SER A 58 -18.26 21.20 26.44
C SER A 58 -19.29 22.26 26.87
N ARG A 59 -20.59 21.96 26.82
CA ARG A 59 -21.60 22.74 27.58
C ARG A 59 -22.85 21.90 27.85
N LEU A 60 -22.80 21.05 28.86
CA LEU A 60 -24.03 20.54 29.47
C LEU A 60 -24.30 21.32 30.74
N PRO A 61 -25.47 21.97 30.86
CA PRO A 61 -25.98 22.43 32.15
C PRO A 61 -26.53 21.25 32.96
N SER A 62 -26.36 21.32 34.27
CA SER A 62 -26.79 20.34 35.25
C SER A 62 -28.28 20.00 35.21
N PRO A 63 -28.68 18.79 35.61
CA PRO A 63 -30.07 18.34 35.52
C PRO A 63 -30.92 18.91 36.62
N SER A 64 -31.97 19.61 36.30
CA SER A 64 -33.12 19.76 37.14
C SER A 64 -34.37 19.22 36.44
N ALA A 65 -35.01 18.33 37.13
CA ALA A 65 -36.12 17.52 36.73
C ALA A 65 -37.33 18.31 36.18
N GLN A 66 -37.87 17.82 35.07
CA GLN A 66 -39.30 17.72 34.80
C GLN A 66 -39.50 16.82 33.57
N ILE A 67 -40.24 15.73 33.75
CA ILE A 67 -40.70 14.82 32.71
C ILE A 67 -41.97 15.43 32.10
N PRO A 68 -42.01 15.69 30.81
CA PRO A 68 -43.25 15.80 30.07
C PRO A 68 -43.42 14.64 29.11
N GLU A 69 -44.53 13.97 29.28
CA GLU A 69 -45.43 13.33 28.35
C GLU A 69 -44.93 12.89 26.97
N LEU A 70 -45.05 11.57 26.73
CA LEU A 70 -44.81 10.92 25.46
C LEU A 70 -45.62 11.58 24.33
N LEU A 71 -44.95 12.26 23.45
CA LEU A 71 -45.41 12.50 22.07
C LEU A 71 -45.00 11.32 21.20
N PRO A 72 -45.80 10.89 20.22
CA PRO A 72 -45.47 9.78 19.33
C PRO A 72 -44.20 10.09 18.56
N ALA A 73 -43.33 9.08 18.47
CA ALA A 73 -42.11 9.14 17.72
C ALA A 73 -42.33 9.69 16.31
N PRO A 74 -41.63 10.74 15.91
CA PRO A 74 -41.63 11.13 14.51
C PRO A 74 -41.01 9.98 13.72
N ALA A 75 -41.65 9.69 12.57
CA ALA A 75 -41.10 8.74 11.61
C ALA A 75 -39.59 8.99 11.43
N GLU A 76 -38.80 7.94 11.50
CA GLU A 76 -37.37 8.00 11.24
C GLU A 76 -37.17 8.61 9.85
N THR A 77 -36.98 9.92 9.82
CA THR A 77 -36.31 10.56 8.70
C THR A 77 -34.90 10.03 8.75
N PHE A 78 -34.59 9.10 7.86
CA PHE A 78 -33.23 8.83 7.49
C PHE A 78 -32.58 10.19 7.25
N VAL A 79 -31.70 10.60 8.15
CA VAL A 79 -30.81 11.71 7.89
C VAL A 79 -29.94 11.22 6.75
N ASP A 80 -30.30 11.66 5.57
CA ASP A 80 -29.47 11.56 4.38
C ASP A 80 -28.13 12.17 4.80
N TYR A 81 -27.12 11.34 4.94
CA TYR A 81 -25.77 11.83 5.23
C TYR A 81 -25.44 12.77 4.11
N ALA A 82 -25.35 14.05 4.46
CA ALA A 82 -25.12 15.16 3.57
C ALA A 82 -24.15 14.79 2.47
N ASP A 83 -24.54 15.08 1.24
CA ASP A 83 -23.69 15.01 0.06
C ASP A 83 -22.30 15.56 0.43
N PRO A 84 -21.21 14.78 0.30
CA PRO A 84 -19.86 15.24 0.59
C PRO A 84 -19.45 16.49 -0.20
N GLN A 85 -20.17 16.83 -1.26
CA GLN A 85 -20.02 18.08 -1.99
C GLN A 85 -20.58 19.29 -1.25
N GLN A 86 -21.38 19.12 -0.19
CA GLN A 86 -21.94 20.22 0.62
C GLN A 86 -21.03 20.66 1.77
N PHE A 87 -19.99 19.86 2.10
CA PHE A 87 -18.92 20.25 3.00
C PHE A 87 -17.58 20.25 2.26
N SER A 88 -17.41 21.17 1.32
CA SER A 88 -16.08 21.50 0.86
C SER A 88 -15.39 22.29 1.96
N ILE A 89 -14.25 21.79 2.43
CA ILE A 89 -13.35 22.44 3.41
C ILE A 89 -12.88 23.83 2.92
N GLU A 90 -13.15 24.17 1.67
CA GLU A 90 -12.92 25.47 1.05
C GLU A 90 -13.71 26.60 1.72
N ASP A 91 -14.81 26.30 2.43
CA ASP A 91 -15.65 27.28 3.11
C ASP A 91 -15.12 27.69 4.50
N VAL A 92 -14.06 27.05 5.01
CA VAL A 92 -13.42 27.41 6.27
C VAL A 92 -12.11 28.16 5.99
N PRO A 93 -12.07 29.48 6.14
CA PRO A 93 -10.86 30.24 5.90
C PRO A 93 -9.69 29.72 6.74
N GLY A 94 -8.66 29.14 6.10
CA GLY A 94 -7.41 28.74 6.74
C GLY A 94 -7.24 27.26 7.09
N THR A 95 -8.21 26.38 6.79
CA THR A 95 -8.06 24.93 7.00
C THR A 95 -8.05 24.21 5.67
N ILE A 96 -6.87 23.96 5.13
CA ILE A 96 -6.72 23.06 3.98
C ILE A 96 -6.63 21.64 4.53
N GLY A 97 -7.68 20.84 4.34
CA GLY A 97 -7.73 19.43 4.74
C GLY A 97 -6.80 18.55 3.92
N ARG A 98 -6.68 17.27 4.30
CA ARG A 98 -5.98 16.27 3.50
C ARG A 98 -6.78 15.95 2.24
N VAL A 99 -6.08 15.65 1.14
CA VAL A 99 -6.73 15.17 -0.09
C VAL A 99 -7.41 13.83 0.16
N THR A 100 -8.53 13.58 -0.54
CA THR A 100 -9.21 12.28 -0.50
C THR A 100 -8.39 11.26 -1.28
N GLU A 101 -8.04 10.15 -0.63
CA GLU A 101 -7.17 9.10 -1.23
C GLU A 101 -7.96 7.97 -1.91
N PHE A 102 -9.26 8.08 -2.05
CA PHE A 102 -10.12 7.02 -2.60
C PHE A 102 -11.08 7.54 -3.66
N LYS A 103 -11.54 6.61 -4.48
CA LYS A 103 -12.56 6.84 -5.51
C LYS A 103 -13.87 6.19 -5.09
N ASP A 104 -14.96 6.82 -5.48
CA ASP A 104 -16.26 6.18 -5.42
C ASP A 104 -16.38 5.11 -6.51
N GLY A 105 -17.03 3.98 -6.17
CA GLY A 105 -17.37 2.96 -7.13
C GLY A 105 -16.52 1.70 -7.10
N PHE A 106 -16.67 0.89 -8.13
CA PHE A 106 -16.04 -0.43 -8.25
C PHE A 106 -14.52 -0.33 -8.43
N PHE A 107 -14.05 0.54 -9.31
CA PHE A 107 -12.63 0.77 -9.55
C PHE A 107 -12.05 1.67 -8.47
N GLN A 108 -11.02 1.21 -7.78
CA GLN A 108 -10.37 1.98 -6.73
C GLN A 108 -9.07 2.61 -7.20
N LYS A 109 -8.16 1.80 -7.73
CA LYS A 109 -6.90 2.32 -8.24
C LYS A 109 -6.17 1.35 -9.14
N ALA A 110 -5.27 1.89 -9.95
CA ALA A 110 -4.21 1.17 -10.64
C ALA A 110 -2.86 1.72 -10.20
N CYS A 111 -1.93 0.84 -9.88
CA CYS A 111 -0.57 1.23 -9.51
C CYS A 111 0.43 0.62 -10.48
N PHE A 112 1.44 1.42 -10.82
CA PHE A 112 2.59 0.97 -11.59
C PHE A 112 3.85 1.51 -10.91
N THR A 113 4.83 0.63 -10.64
CA THR A 113 6.08 1.00 -9.99
C THR A 113 7.25 0.37 -10.73
N GLY A 114 8.31 1.13 -10.93
CA GLY A 114 9.59 0.65 -11.44
C GLY A 114 10.70 0.97 -10.47
N ALA A 115 11.59 0.01 -10.21
CA ALA A 115 12.77 0.22 -9.37
C ALA A 115 14.03 -0.30 -10.04
N PHE A 116 15.13 0.37 -9.79
CA PHE A 116 16.47 -0.02 -10.19
C PHE A 116 17.35 -0.15 -8.95
N ILE A 117 17.89 -1.33 -8.74
CA ILE A 117 18.87 -1.65 -7.69
C ILE A 117 20.17 -2.00 -8.39
N ASP A 118 21.17 -1.17 -8.19
CA ASP A 118 22.47 -1.35 -8.83
C ASP A 118 23.13 -2.66 -8.40
N ARG A 119 23.96 -3.22 -9.27
CA ARG A 119 24.67 -4.47 -9.02
C ARG A 119 25.74 -4.30 -7.95
N GLY A 120 26.44 -3.17 -7.94
CA GLY A 120 27.62 -2.94 -7.10
C GLY A 120 28.89 -3.46 -7.74
N SER A 121 29.18 -4.75 -7.59
CA SER A 121 30.39 -5.40 -8.13
C SER A 121 30.09 -6.60 -9.03
N ALA A 122 31.14 -7.16 -9.64
CA ALA A 122 31.01 -8.31 -10.55
C ALA A 122 30.53 -9.59 -9.84
N ASN A 123 30.77 -9.73 -8.54
CA ASN A 123 30.34 -10.89 -7.73
C ASN A 123 28.97 -10.69 -7.07
N SER A 124 28.38 -9.53 -7.27
CA SER A 124 27.07 -9.16 -6.75
C SER A 124 25.98 -9.32 -7.81
N PHE A 125 24.73 -9.01 -7.49
CA PHE A 125 23.62 -8.98 -8.45
C PHE A 125 22.87 -7.65 -8.38
N GLY A 126 22.41 -7.20 -9.54
CA GLY A 126 21.47 -6.07 -9.70
C GLY A 126 20.06 -6.58 -9.87
N VAL A 127 19.07 -5.72 -9.60
CA VAL A 127 17.65 -6.05 -9.79
C VAL A 127 16.93 -4.86 -10.41
N ASN A 128 16.24 -5.10 -11.53
CA ASN A 128 15.24 -4.16 -12.04
C ASN A 128 13.86 -4.72 -11.71
N GLU A 129 13.07 -3.96 -10.96
CA GLU A 129 11.73 -4.35 -10.55
C GLU A 129 10.69 -3.58 -11.36
N LEU A 130 9.67 -4.28 -11.84
CA LEU A 130 8.47 -3.70 -12.45
C LEU A 130 7.26 -4.33 -11.78
N ASP A 131 6.41 -3.50 -11.21
CA ASP A 131 5.22 -3.92 -10.49
C ASP A 131 3.98 -3.24 -11.05
N ALA A 132 2.93 -4.02 -11.30
CA ALA A 132 1.64 -3.53 -11.76
C ALA A 132 0.51 -4.15 -10.96
N SER A 133 -0.43 -3.34 -10.50
CA SER A 133 -1.62 -3.83 -9.77
C SER A 133 -2.86 -3.01 -10.09
N LEU A 134 -4.01 -3.67 -9.95
CA LEU A 134 -5.34 -3.08 -10.14
C LEU A 134 -6.20 -3.43 -8.93
N THR A 135 -6.77 -2.45 -8.25
CA THR A 135 -7.66 -2.70 -7.11
C THR A 135 -9.10 -2.36 -7.46
N VAL A 136 -9.97 -3.31 -7.20
CA VAL A 136 -11.42 -3.15 -7.30
C VAL A 136 -12.08 -3.44 -5.96
N ALA A 137 -13.20 -2.75 -5.68
CA ALA A 137 -13.98 -2.94 -4.48
C ALA A 137 -15.32 -3.61 -4.82
N VAL A 138 -15.61 -4.72 -4.15
CA VAL A 138 -16.89 -5.44 -4.29
C VAL A 138 -17.66 -5.31 -2.98
N PRO A 139 -18.93 -4.88 -2.97
CA PRO A 139 -19.71 -4.64 -1.75
C PRO A 139 -20.17 -5.97 -1.11
N LEU A 140 -19.22 -6.78 -0.64
CA LEU A 140 -19.45 -8.05 0.04
C LEU A 140 -18.74 -8.08 1.40
N PRO A 141 -19.38 -8.52 2.48
CA PRO A 141 -20.80 -8.89 2.60
C PRO A 141 -21.73 -7.67 2.66
N LYS A 142 -21.17 -6.48 2.92
CA LYS A 142 -21.89 -5.21 3.00
C LYS A 142 -21.14 -4.12 2.26
N ARG A 143 -21.86 -3.06 1.87
CA ARG A 143 -21.28 -1.89 1.22
C ARG A 143 -20.26 -1.16 2.10
N GLU A 144 -20.49 -1.12 3.41
CA GLU A 144 -19.58 -0.48 4.39
C GLU A 144 -18.32 -1.33 4.65
N TRP A 145 -18.31 -2.61 4.29
CA TRP A 145 -17.20 -3.54 4.49
C TRP A 145 -16.85 -4.24 3.17
N PRO A 146 -16.43 -3.51 2.17
CA PRO A 146 -16.19 -4.11 0.85
C PRO A 146 -15.03 -5.10 0.90
N LEU A 147 -15.12 -6.10 0.03
CA LEU A 147 -14.02 -6.95 -0.31
C LEU A 147 -13.20 -6.26 -1.41
N LEU A 148 -11.93 -6.03 -1.13
CA LEU A 148 -10.99 -5.54 -2.13
C LEU A 148 -10.35 -6.72 -2.84
N ILE A 149 -10.31 -6.65 -4.14
CA ILE A 149 -9.67 -7.65 -4.99
C ILE A 149 -8.58 -6.94 -5.78
N THR A 150 -7.34 -7.38 -5.57
CA THR A 150 -6.17 -6.74 -6.19
C THR A 150 -5.33 -7.78 -6.94
N PRO A 151 -5.61 -8.03 -8.24
CA PRO A 151 -4.65 -8.71 -9.09
C PRO A 151 -3.38 -7.89 -9.22
N THR A 152 -2.25 -8.58 -9.09
CA THR A 152 -0.90 -8.00 -9.13
C THR A 152 0.02 -8.87 -9.97
N PHE A 153 0.84 -8.22 -10.78
CA PHE A 153 1.87 -8.88 -11.57
C PHE A 153 3.18 -8.09 -11.45
N ASN A 154 4.23 -8.78 -11.02
CA ASN A 154 5.55 -8.21 -10.80
C ASN A 154 6.59 -8.98 -11.58
N VAL A 155 7.58 -8.26 -12.11
CA VAL A 155 8.72 -8.83 -12.82
C VAL A 155 10.00 -8.34 -12.18
N ARG A 156 10.92 -9.26 -11.94
CA ARG A 156 12.27 -8.99 -11.44
C ARG A 156 13.27 -9.43 -12.50
N TYR A 157 13.98 -8.49 -13.09
CA TYR A 157 15.09 -8.77 -13.98
C TYR A 157 16.38 -8.78 -13.16
N LEU A 158 17.07 -9.90 -13.16
CA LEU A 158 18.30 -10.08 -12.40
C LEU A 158 19.52 -9.95 -13.31
N ASP A 159 20.50 -9.18 -12.87
CA ASP A 159 21.83 -9.12 -13.45
C ASP A 159 22.81 -9.69 -12.41
N GLY A 160 23.09 -10.98 -12.52
CA GLY A 160 23.84 -11.73 -11.51
C GLY A 160 25.27 -12.08 -11.93
N PRO A 161 26.04 -12.71 -11.03
CA PRO A 161 27.34 -13.28 -11.34
C PRO A 161 27.18 -14.46 -12.29
N ILE A 162 28.31 -14.87 -12.91
CA ILE A 162 28.32 -16.02 -13.82
C ILE A 162 28.15 -17.35 -13.06
N ALA A 163 28.64 -17.43 -11.82
CA ALA A 163 28.56 -18.62 -10.97
C ALA A 163 28.40 -18.25 -9.48
N PRO A 164 27.38 -18.77 -8.77
CA PRO A 164 26.23 -19.47 -9.35
C PRO A 164 25.37 -18.54 -10.20
N SER A 165 24.84 -19.06 -11.31
CA SER A 165 23.99 -18.27 -12.19
C SER A 165 22.63 -18.04 -11.54
N LEU A 166 22.15 -16.80 -11.59
CA LEU A 166 20.77 -16.46 -11.22
C LEU A 166 19.86 -16.54 -12.46
N PRO A 167 18.59 -16.91 -12.30
CA PRO A 167 17.63 -16.81 -13.38
C PRO A 167 17.52 -15.35 -13.84
N PRO A 168 17.51 -15.07 -15.15
CA PRO A 168 17.53 -13.70 -15.65
C PRO A 168 16.23 -12.95 -15.36
N ARG A 169 15.13 -13.69 -15.12
CA ARG A 169 13.79 -13.14 -14.85
C ARG A 169 13.08 -13.98 -13.83
N LEU A 170 12.42 -13.30 -12.92
CA LEU A 170 11.53 -13.92 -11.93
C LEU A 170 10.19 -13.16 -11.95
N TYR A 171 9.12 -13.88 -11.77
CA TYR A 171 7.76 -13.35 -11.85
C TYR A 171 6.99 -13.63 -10.56
N GLU A 172 6.20 -12.66 -10.14
CA GLU A 172 5.23 -12.80 -9.08
C GLU A 172 3.85 -12.48 -9.66
N ALA A 173 2.94 -13.42 -9.61
CA ALA A 173 1.54 -13.22 -10.00
C ALA A 173 0.66 -13.62 -8.82
N TYR A 174 -0.18 -12.71 -8.34
CA TYR A 174 -1.11 -13.02 -7.25
C TYR A 174 -2.38 -12.19 -7.31
N VAL A 175 -3.40 -12.66 -6.59
CA VAL A 175 -4.65 -11.92 -6.38
C VAL A 175 -4.85 -11.77 -4.87
N ASP A 176 -4.75 -10.56 -4.35
CA ASP A 176 -5.03 -10.27 -2.94
C ASP A 176 -6.52 -10.04 -2.73
N PHE A 177 -7.14 -10.83 -1.87
CA PHE A 177 -8.49 -10.65 -1.38
C PHE A 177 -8.42 -10.06 0.02
N LEU A 178 -8.75 -8.78 0.15
CA LEU A 178 -8.64 -8.05 1.40
C LEU A 178 -10.02 -7.62 1.90
N TRP A 179 -10.32 -7.98 3.13
CA TRP A 179 -11.54 -7.60 3.81
C TRP A 179 -11.21 -6.82 5.08
N VAL A 180 -11.87 -5.65 5.25
CA VAL A 180 -11.57 -4.70 6.31
C VAL A 180 -12.86 -4.34 7.08
N PRO A 181 -13.44 -5.26 7.87
CA PRO A 181 -14.63 -5.00 8.65
C PRO A 181 -14.35 -4.11 9.85
N ARG A 182 -15.15 -3.07 10.02
CA ARG A 182 -15.22 -2.29 11.24
C ARG A 182 -16.09 -3.01 12.25
N LEU A 183 -15.48 -3.56 13.30
CA LEU A 183 -16.18 -4.36 14.31
C LEU A 183 -17.00 -3.49 15.26
N ASN A 184 -16.48 -2.33 15.61
CA ASN A 184 -17.13 -1.27 16.39
C ASN A 184 -16.38 0.06 16.19
N ASP A 185 -16.73 1.09 16.96
CA ASP A 185 -16.16 2.44 16.82
C ASP A 185 -14.64 2.52 17.03
N ARG A 186 -14.03 1.52 17.67
CA ARG A 186 -12.60 1.51 17.96
C ARG A 186 -11.83 0.37 17.30
N TRP A 187 -12.52 -0.70 16.90
CA TRP A 187 -11.87 -1.90 16.40
C TRP A 187 -12.17 -2.12 14.93
N THR A 188 -11.13 -2.30 14.15
CA THR A 188 -11.20 -2.72 12.75
C THR A 188 -10.35 -3.98 12.58
N ALA A 189 -10.89 -5.01 11.95
CA ALA A 189 -10.11 -6.16 11.52
C ALA A 189 -9.60 -5.96 10.09
N ILE A 190 -8.43 -6.51 9.78
CA ILE A 190 -7.83 -6.47 8.45
C ILE A 190 -7.43 -7.91 8.14
N ILE A 191 -8.18 -8.55 7.26
CA ILE A 191 -8.03 -9.96 6.92
C ILE A 191 -7.82 -10.08 5.43
N GLY A 192 -6.72 -10.73 5.04
CA GLY A 192 -6.41 -10.92 3.63
C GLY A 192 -5.86 -12.30 3.34
N VAL A 193 -6.10 -12.79 2.15
CA VAL A 193 -5.52 -13.99 1.59
C VAL A 193 -5.17 -13.77 0.14
N ALA A 194 -4.00 -14.24 -0.29
CA ALA A 194 -3.56 -14.11 -1.66
C ALA A 194 -3.02 -15.45 -2.18
N PRO A 195 -3.77 -16.15 -3.06
CA PRO A 195 -3.20 -17.17 -3.92
C PRO A 195 -2.15 -16.53 -4.82
N SER A 196 -0.96 -17.11 -4.86
CA SER A 196 0.21 -16.49 -5.46
C SER A 196 1.06 -17.52 -6.19
N MET A 197 1.71 -17.10 -7.27
CA MET A 197 2.69 -17.87 -8.02
C MET A 197 3.99 -17.07 -8.10
N TYR A 198 5.12 -17.71 -7.73
CA TYR A 198 6.46 -17.12 -7.73
C TYR A 198 7.39 -18.04 -8.52
N THR A 199 7.75 -17.66 -9.73
CA THR A 199 8.42 -18.56 -10.67
C THR A 199 9.14 -17.80 -11.78
N ASP A 200 10.02 -18.49 -12.50
CA ASP A 200 10.58 -18.05 -13.79
C ASP A 200 9.73 -18.47 -14.99
N PHE A 201 8.64 -19.24 -14.77
CA PHE A 201 7.79 -19.92 -15.76
C PHE A 201 8.48 -21.03 -16.57
N GLU A 202 9.71 -21.40 -16.26
CA GLU A 202 10.38 -22.53 -16.90
C GLU A 202 10.13 -23.83 -16.15
N VAL A 203 9.80 -23.73 -14.85
CA VAL A 203 9.44 -24.87 -14.01
C VAL A 203 8.05 -24.69 -13.41
N SER A 204 7.21 -25.71 -13.64
CA SER A 204 5.90 -25.80 -13.00
C SER A 204 5.97 -26.77 -11.81
N THR A 205 6.30 -26.26 -10.63
CA THR A 205 6.35 -27.05 -9.40
C THR A 205 5.30 -26.60 -8.41
N SER A 206 4.93 -27.50 -7.46
CA SER A 206 4.07 -27.15 -6.33
C SER A 206 4.66 -26.00 -5.47
N ASP A 207 5.98 -25.84 -5.50
CA ASP A 207 6.68 -24.81 -4.72
C ASP A 207 6.57 -23.40 -5.32
N ALA A 208 6.20 -23.30 -6.62
CA ALA A 208 5.89 -22.03 -7.27
C ALA A 208 4.57 -21.42 -6.76
N PHE A 209 3.58 -22.28 -6.44
CA PHE A 209 2.27 -21.85 -5.98
C PHE A 209 2.21 -21.81 -4.45
N ARG A 210 1.81 -20.67 -3.92
CA ARG A 210 1.72 -20.44 -2.47
C ARG A 210 0.48 -19.63 -2.13
N PHE A 211 -0.03 -19.84 -0.91
CA PHE A 211 -0.96 -18.93 -0.29
C PHE A 211 -0.21 -18.04 0.69
N THR A 212 -0.38 -16.74 0.55
CA THR A 212 0.03 -15.76 1.55
C THR A 212 -1.20 -15.15 2.22
N GLY A 213 -1.05 -14.51 3.36
CA GLY A 213 -2.18 -13.93 4.06
C GLY A 213 -1.79 -12.97 5.16
N LYS A 214 -2.79 -12.28 5.69
CA LYS A 214 -2.63 -11.36 6.81
C LYS A 214 -3.87 -11.41 7.70
N ALA A 215 -3.64 -11.30 9.00
CA ALA A 215 -4.68 -11.16 10.00
C ALA A 215 -4.19 -10.12 11.02
N LEU A 216 -4.73 -8.91 10.92
CA LEU A 216 -4.35 -7.78 11.77
C LEU A 216 -5.59 -7.21 12.43
N ALA A 217 -5.41 -6.65 13.62
CA ALA A 217 -6.38 -5.84 14.31
C ALA A 217 -5.85 -4.41 14.43
N ARG A 218 -6.70 -3.43 14.16
CA ARG A 218 -6.44 -2.02 14.40
C ARG A 218 -7.35 -1.55 15.53
N TYR A 219 -6.75 -0.87 16.49
CA TYR A 219 -7.45 -0.26 17.61
C TYR A 219 -7.21 1.25 17.61
N ASP A 220 -8.29 2.04 17.53
CA ASP A 220 -8.25 3.50 17.59
C ASP A 220 -8.12 3.94 19.07
N TRP A 221 -6.87 4.11 19.53
CA TRP A 221 -6.56 4.53 20.90
C TRP A 221 -7.04 5.95 21.15
N VAL A 222 -6.62 6.88 20.30
CA VAL A 222 -7.12 8.24 20.26
C VAL A 222 -7.69 8.45 18.85
N PRO A 223 -9.02 8.51 18.69
CA PRO A 223 -9.65 8.66 17.40
C PRO A 223 -9.06 9.83 16.60
N GLY A 224 -8.73 9.61 15.33
CA GLY A 224 -8.14 10.61 14.44
C GLY A 224 -6.68 10.98 14.74
N LYS A 225 -6.02 10.40 15.78
CA LYS A 225 -4.64 10.75 16.13
C LYS A 225 -3.71 9.57 16.35
N LEU A 226 -4.18 8.53 17.04
CA LEU A 226 -3.31 7.42 17.40
C LEU A 226 -4.04 6.09 17.27
N GLN A 227 -3.53 5.24 16.43
CA GLN A 227 -4.05 3.90 16.18
C GLN A 227 -2.97 2.87 16.47
N MET A 228 -3.33 1.79 17.13
CA MET A 228 -2.46 0.63 17.33
C MET A 228 -2.83 -0.45 16.31
N VAL A 229 -1.81 -1.13 15.78
CA VAL A 229 -1.98 -2.23 14.85
C VAL A 229 -1.15 -3.41 15.34
N PHE A 230 -1.74 -4.59 15.31
CA PHE A 230 -1.03 -5.82 15.68
C PHE A 230 -1.67 -7.03 15.01
N GLY A 231 -0.86 -8.02 14.77
CA GLY A 231 -1.28 -9.27 14.17
C GLY A 231 -0.15 -10.03 13.52
N VAL A 232 -0.46 -10.78 12.47
CA VAL A 232 0.47 -11.66 11.80
C VAL A 232 0.35 -11.57 10.29
N LEU A 233 1.49 -11.71 9.61
CA LEU A 233 1.60 -11.90 8.17
C LEU A 233 2.04 -13.34 7.92
N TYR A 234 1.28 -14.07 7.12
CA TYR A 234 1.63 -15.39 6.63
C TYR A 234 2.26 -15.24 5.26
N LEU A 235 3.59 -15.27 5.19
CA LEU A 235 4.36 -15.03 3.96
C LEU A 235 4.59 -16.30 3.16
N ASN A 236 4.53 -17.46 3.83
CA ASN A 236 4.81 -18.79 3.25
C ASN A 236 6.10 -18.85 2.42
N ARG A 237 7.10 -18.09 2.83
CA ARG A 237 8.45 -18.14 2.22
C ARG A 237 9.21 -19.34 2.75
N HIS A 238 10.19 -19.79 2.01
CA HIS A 238 10.98 -20.98 2.41
C HIS A 238 11.61 -20.79 3.80
N ASN A 239 12.16 -19.62 4.10
CA ASN A 239 12.87 -19.33 5.35
C ASN A 239 11.98 -18.68 6.42
N VAL A 240 10.88 -17.99 6.05
CA VAL A 240 9.99 -17.29 7.00
C VAL A 240 8.54 -17.53 6.61
N LYS A 241 7.85 -18.36 7.40
CA LYS A 241 6.44 -18.67 7.15
C LYS A 241 5.51 -17.63 7.75
N VAL A 242 5.79 -17.20 8.98
CA VAL A 242 4.96 -16.26 9.73
C VAL A 242 5.83 -15.12 10.23
N LEU A 243 5.37 -13.90 10.03
CA LEU A 243 6.02 -12.68 10.51
C LEU A 243 5.02 -11.92 11.40
N PRO A 244 5.37 -11.61 12.66
CA PRO A 244 4.55 -10.71 13.47
C PRO A 244 4.55 -9.32 12.83
N ALA A 245 3.38 -8.67 12.84
CA ALA A 245 3.21 -7.29 12.45
C ALA A 245 2.64 -6.51 13.61
N GLY A 246 3.20 -5.34 13.92
CA GLY A 246 2.72 -4.56 15.03
C GLY A 246 3.37 -3.20 15.10
N GLY A 247 2.65 -2.26 15.70
CA GLY A 247 3.08 -0.90 15.85
C GLY A 247 1.91 0.07 15.97
N PHE A 248 2.12 1.29 15.54
CA PHE A 248 1.10 2.31 15.62
C PHE A 248 1.17 3.28 14.43
N ILE A 249 0.01 3.87 14.13
CA ILE A 249 -0.14 5.00 13.23
C ILE A 249 -0.37 6.22 14.12
N TRP A 250 0.40 7.26 13.89
CA TRP A 250 0.33 8.47 14.68
C TRP A 250 0.28 9.71 13.78
N ASP A 251 -0.80 10.47 13.94
CA ASP A 251 -1.07 11.73 13.26
C ASP A 251 -0.99 12.88 14.28
N PRO A 252 0.23 13.36 14.64
CA PRO A 252 0.35 14.45 15.62
C PRO A 252 -0.23 15.77 15.10
N SER A 253 -0.17 15.98 13.79
CA SER A 253 -0.74 17.16 13.10
C SER A 253 -1.20 16.77 11.69
N VAL A 254 -1.87 17.69 11.01
CA VAL A 254 -2.29 17.51 9.59
C VAL A 254 -1.09 17.37 8.64
N ASP A 255 0.08 17.87 9.03
CA ASP A 255 1.31 17.84 8.24
C ASP A 255 2.24 16.67 8.59
N GLN A 256 1.87 15.84 9.55
CA GLN A 256 2.68 14.73 10.02
C GLN A 256 1.87 13.44 10.05
N HIS A 257 2.43 12.40 9.44
CA HIS A 257 1.82 11.07 9.40
C HIS A 257 2.91 10.02 9.59
N TYR A 258 2.84 9.29 10.70
CA TYR A 258 3.85 8.30 11.10
C TYR A 258 3.21 6.91 11.18
N GLU A 259 3.61 6.04 10.28
CA GLU A 259 3.24 4.63 10.25
C GLU A 259 4.39 3.81 10.83
N LEU A 260 4.44 3.65 12.14
CA LEU A 260 5.51 2.94 12.83
C LEU A 260 5.15 1.48 13.02
N ILE A 261 4.92 0.78 11.92
CA ILE A 261 4.46 -0.60 11.90
C ILE A 261 5.57 -1.50 11.34
N PHE A 262 5.99 -2.48 12.13
CA PHE A 262 6.87 -3.54 11.66
C PHE A 262 6.09 -4.47 10.69
N PRO A 263 6.63 -4.84 9.52
CA PRO A 263 8.01 -4.68 9.06
C PRO A 263 8.32 -3.44 8.23
N ARG A 264 7.40 -2.49 8.08
CA ARG A 264 7.53 -1.33 7.19
C ARG A 264 7.20 -0.01 7.86
N PRO A 265 8.12 0.52 8.69
CA PRO A 265 7.93 1.84 9.27
C PRO A 265 8.10 2.94 8.22
N ARG A 266 7.27 3.98 8.33
CA ARG A 266 7.32 5.17 7.48
C ARG A 266 7.04 6.42 8.33
N PHE A 267 7.88 7.46 8.15
CA PHE A 267 7.73 8.80 8.72
C PHE A 267 7.47 9.77 7.58
N SER A 268 6.30 10.36 7.51
CA SER A 268 5.92 11.29 6.45
C SER A 268 5.68 12.69 7.01
N HIS A 269 6.13 13.69 6.27
CA HIS A 269 5.91 15.09 6.54
C HIS A 269 5.41 15.80 5.29
N ARG A 270 4.28 16.52 5.41
CA ARG A 270 3.71 17.30 4.31
C ARG A 270 4.52 18.58 4.15
N ILE A 271 4.99 18.85 2.95
CA ILE A 271 5.88 19.99 2.64
C ILE A 271 5.18 21.07 1.81
N ASP A 272 4.15 20.71 1.07
CA ASP A 272 3.34 21.64 0.29
C ASP A 272 1.90 21.16 0.15
N VAL A 273 0.97 22.09 -0.02
CA VAL A 273 -0.43 21.82 -0.23
C VAL A 273 -1.04 22.87 -1.15
N GLY A 274 -1.79 22.40 -2.15
CA GLY A 274 -2.48 23.27 -3.09
C GLY A 274 -3.89 22.77 -3.38
N PRO A 275 -4.62 23.48 -4.24
CA PRO A 275 -5.96 23.07 -4.64
C PRO A 275 -5.94 21.67 -5.26
N GLY A 276 -6.41 20.65 -4.51
CA GLY A 276 -6.53 19.28 -4.97
C GLY A 276 -5.25 18.45 -4.99
N TYR A 277 -4.16 18.91 -4.36
CA TYR A 277 -2.95 18.11 -4.21
C TYR A 277 -2.23 18.37 -2.88
N GLU A 278 -1.40 17.41 -2.48
CA GLU A 278 -0.46 17.48 -1.36
C GLU A 278 0.89 16.88 -1.75
N ASP A 279 1.96 17.51 -1.31
CA ASP A 279 3.33 17.01 -1.45
C ASP A 279 3.86 16.54 -0.09
N TRP A 280 4.36 15.33 -0.08
CA TRP A 280 4.91 14.70 1.10
C TRP A 280 6.35 14.28 0.88
N VAL A 281 7.18 14.52 1.86
CA VAL A 281 8.51 13.89 2.00
C VAL A 281 8.41 12.79 3.05
N TYR A 282 9.09 11.67 2.84
CA TYR A 282 9.08 10.60 3.82
C TYR A 282 10.38 9.83 3.88
N LEU A 283 10.64 9.28 5.06
CA LEU A 283 11.67 8.28 5.32
C LEU A 283 10.98 6.97 5.64
N GLY A 284 11.38 5.89 4.98
CA GLY A 284 10.82 4.56 5.19
C GLY A 284 11.88 3.49 5.27
N ALA A 285 11.51 2.34 5.84
CA ALA A 285 12.31 1.13 5.78
C ALA A 285 11.44 -0.05 5.38
N GLU A 286 12.02 -1.03 4.68
CA GLU A 286 11.30 -2.22 4.23
C GLU A 286 12.20 -3.43 4.10
N PHE A 287 11.58 -4.63 4.14
CA PHE A 287 12.22 -5.87 3.73
C PHE A 287 11.90 -6.12 2.26
N GLY A 288 12.93 -6.29 1.44
CA GLY A 288 12.80 -6.67 0.05
C GLY A 288 12.96 -8.17 -0.18
N GLY A 289 12.74 -8.54 -1.44
CA GLY A 289 12.92 -9.90 -1.93
C GLY A 289 11.80 -10.88 -1.62
N ASN A 290 11.90 -12.06 -2.21
CA ASN A 290 10.95 -13.16 -2.08
C ASN A 290 11.62 -14.50 -2.44
N SER A 291 10.89 -15.63 -2.32
CA SER A 291 11.37 -16.94 -2.76
C SER A 291 10.70 -17.32 -4.07
N PHE A 292 11.44 -17.84 -5.03
CA PHE A 292 10.97 -18.17 -6.38
C PHE A 292 11.39 -19.57 -6.76
N ALA A 293 10.49 -20.34 -7.35
CA ALA A 293 10.84 -21.58 -8.02
C ALA A 293 11.41 -21.26 -9.41
N TYR A 294 12.49 -21.88 -9.80
CA TYR A 294 13.16 -21.64 -11.08
C TYR A 294 13.87 -22.89 -11.62
N ASP A 295 14.19 -22.88 -12.90
CA ASP A 295 14.96 -23.95 -13.54
C ASP A 295 16.47 -23.72 -13.38
N GLN A 296 17.15 -24.68 -12.76
CA GLN A 296 18.60 -24.69 -12.61
C GLN A 296 19.18 -25.77 -13.54
N GLY A 297 19.24 -25.46 -14.85
CA GLY A 297 19.81 -26.38 -15.83
C GLY A 297 19.05 -27.69 -16.00
N GLY A 298 17.72 -27.64 -16.01
CA GLY A 298 16.81 -28.78 -16.13
C GLY A 298 16.36 -29.39 -14.79
N VAL A 299 16.73 -28.80 -13.66
CA VAL A 299 16.32 -29.24 -12.33
C VAL A 299 15.62 -28.09 -11.59
N ALA A 300 14.45 -28.36 -11.04
CA ALA A 300 13.73 -27.38 -10.25
C ALA A 300 14.45 -27.05 -8.94
N ASP A 301 14.66 -25.78 -8.66
CA ASP A 301 15.25 -25.26 -7.43
C ASP A 301 14.46 -24.05 -6.94
N ILE A 302 14.73 -23.59 -5.72
CA ILE A 302 14.17 -22.37 -5.14
C ILE A 302 15.28 -21.38 -4.84
N VAL A 303 15.19 -20.18 -5.40
CA VAL A 303 16.05 -19.07 -5.01
C VAL A 303 15.27 -18.10 -4.11
N THR A 304 15.85 -17.74 -2.98
CA THR A 304 15.29 -16.75 -2.05
C THR A 304 16.16 -15.50 -2.06
N LEU A 305 15.63 -14.42 -2.59
CA LEU A 305 16.23 -13.10 -2.52
C LEU A 305 15.82 -12.45 -1.19
N LEU A 306 16.76 -11.77 -0.54
CA LEU A 306 16.55 -11.06 0.71
C LEU A 306 17.38 -9.78 0.69
N ASP A 307 16.76 -8.68 1.08
CA ASP A 307 17.44 -7.41 1.32
C ASP A 307 16.70 -6.55 2.35
N TYR A 308 17.38 -5.54 2.87
CA TYR A 308 16.79 -4.49 3.70
C TYR A 308 16.97 -3.16 2.98
N ARG A 309 15.96 -2.31 3.02
CA ARG A 309 15.93 -1.05 2.31
C ARG A 309 15.61 0.10 3.26
N VAL A 310 16.37 1.20 3.15
CA VAL A 310 16.02 2.50 3.74
C VAL A 310 15.79 3.45 2.58
N LEU A 311 14.65 4.13 2.61
CA LEU A 311 14.14 4.92 1.49
C LEU A 311 13.85 6.34 1.92
N LEU A 312 14.28 7.30 1.13
CA LEU A 312 13.83 8.69 1.19
C LEU A 312 12.98 8.94 -0.04
N GLY A 313 11.74 9.38 0.15
CA GLY A 313 10.79 9.56 -0.94
C GLY A 313 10.13 10.92 -0.95
N LEU A 314 9.72 11.33 -2.14
CA LEU A 314 8.82 12.44 -2.41
C LEU A 314 7.56 11.86 -3.05
N GLU A 315 6.40 12.23 -2.56
CA GLU A 315 5.11 11.77 -3.04
C GLU A 315 4.17 12.94 -3.24
N ARG A 316 3.56 13.03 -4.42
CA ARG A 316 2.42 13.92 -4.66
C ARG A 316 1.14 13.11 -4.73
N LYS A 317 0.17 13.51 -3.92
CA LYS A 317 -1.16 12.94 -3.86
C LYS A 317 -2.16 13.94 -4.42
N PHE A 318 -3.11 13.47 -5.23
CA PHE A 318 -4.22 14.27 -5.76
C PHE A 318 -5.55 13.79 -5.17
N ASN A 319 -6.53 14.66 -5.14
CA ASN A 319 -7.89 14.28 -4.82
C ASN A 319 -8.36 13.11 -5.71
N GLY A 320 -9.03 12.11 -5.10
CA GLY A 320 -9.46 10.91 -5.80
C GLY A 320 -8.38 9.83 -5.93
N GLY A 321 -7.29 9.92 -5.14
CA GLY A 321 -6.30 8.83 -4.98
C GLY A 321 -5.31 8.67 -6.12
N ALA A 322 -5.30 9.59 -7.11
CA ALA A 322 -4.22 9.63 -8.09
C ALA A 322 -2.95 10.21 -7.46
N GLY A 323 -1.78 9.84 -7.97
CA GLY A 323 -0.53 10.38 -7.45
C GLY A 323 0.70 9.81 -8.12
N TYR A 324 1.86 10.32 -7.72
CA TYR A 324 3.15 9.75 -8.10
C TYR A 324 4.14 9.88 -6.95
N ARG A 325 5.13 9.01 -6.97
CA ARG A 325 6.22 9.03 -5.99
C ARG A 325 7.57 8.77 -6.67
N ILE A 326 8.61 9.34 -6.08
CA ILE A 326 9.99 9.09 -6.45
C ILE A 326 10.76 8.81 -5.18
N GLU A 327 11.56 7.77 -5.17
CA GLU A 327 12.32 7.33 -4.00
C GLU A 327 13.77 7.08 -4.39
N VAL A 328 14.65 7.45 -3.49
CA VAL A 328 16.04 7.03 -3.50
C VAL A 328 16.32 6.25 -2.23
N GLY A 329 17.13 5.23 -2.30
CA GLY A 329 17.36 4.38 -1.14
C GLY A 329 18.72 3.73 -1.10
N TYR A 330 19.00 3.15 0.05
CA TYR A 330 20.15 2.31 0.31
C TYR A 330 19.69 0.90 0.64
N VAL A 331 20.24 -0.06 -0.09
CA VAL A 331 19.91 -1.49 0.03
C VAL A 331 21.10 -2.22 0.61
N PHE A 332 20.88 -2.95 1.68
CA PHE A 332 21.94 -3.63 2.43
C PHE A 332 21.55 -5.04 2.87
N SER A 333 22.53 -5.82 3.33
CA SER A 333 22.39 -7.23 3.70
C SER A 333 21.70 -8.05 2.61
N ARG A 334 22.13 -7.86 1.38
CA ARG A 334 21.56 -8.47 0.19
C ARG A 334 22.07 -9.88 0.02
N THR A 335 21.17 -10.84 -0.06
CA THR A 335 21.54 -12.25 -0.24
C THR A 335 20.61 -12.94 -1.23
N ALA A 336 21.18 -13.87 -2.02
CA ALA A 336 20.41 -14.86 -2.77
C ALA A 336 20.78 -16.24 -2.22
N LYS A 337 19.79 -16.94 -1.64
CA LYS A 337 19.94 -18.27 -1.04
C LYS A 337 19.25 -19.29 -1.90
N PHE A 338 19.93 -20.42 -2.11
CA PHE A 338 19.41 -21.53 -2.88
C PHE A 338 18.93 -22.66 -1.96
N ASN A 339 17.89 -23.37 -2.36
CA ASN A 339 17.46 -24.56 -1.63
C ASN A 339 18.34 -25.78 -1.94
N SER A 340 19.00 -25.78 -3.09
CA SER A 340 20.02 -26.75 -3.47
C SER A 340 21.34 -26.53 -2.70
N ALA A 341 22.34 -27.36 -2.97
CA ALA A 341 23.69 -27.23 -2.40
C ALA A 341 24.54 -26.13 -3.06
N LEU A 342 23.96 -25.23 -3.86
CA LEU A 342 24.64 -24.08 -4.43
C LEU A 342 25.10 -23.11 -3.33
N PRO A 343 26.27 -22.46 -3.48
CA PRO A 343 26.70 -21.46 -2.52
C PRO A 343 25.82 -20.22 -2.55
N ASP A 344 25.47 -19.70 -1.38
CA ASP A 344 24.75 -18.45 -1.27
C ASP A 344 25.54 -17.28 -1.88
N ILE A 345 24.85 -16.36 -2.53
CA ILE A 345 25.42 -15.09 -3.02
C ILE A 345 25.17 -14.03 -1.96
N ASN A 346 26.25 -13.48 -1.41
CA ASN A 346 26.20 -12.29 -0.58
C ASN A 346 26.54 -11.09 -1.46
N ALA A 347 25.54 -10.28 -1.77
CA ALA A 347 25.72 -9.14 -2.64
C ALA A 347 26.13 -7.89 -1.88
N ASP A 348 26.82 -6.99 -2.58
CA ASP A 348 27.24 -5.71 -2.02
C ASP A 348 26.05 -4.84 -1.68
N ASN A 349 26.22 -4.00 -0.67
CA ASN A 349 25.29 -2.93 -0.38
C ASN A 349 25.30 -1.91 -1.53
N THR A 350 24.14 -1.36 -1.89
CA THR A 350 24.04 -0.51 -3.07
C THR A 350 22.91 0.51 -2.98
N ALA A 351 22.83 1.36 -4.00
CA ALA A 351 21.76 2.34 -4.14
C ALA A 351 20.53 1.75 -4.85
N LEU A 352 19.39 2.32 -4.54
CA LEU A 352 18.10 2.06 -5.18
C LEU A 352 17.50 3.39 -5.67
N VAL A 353 16.91 3.35 -6.85
CA VAL A 353 16.01 4.42 -7.34
C VAL A 353 14.69 3.78 -7.72
N ARG A 354 13.57 4.31 -7.23
CA ARG A 354 12.23 3.80 -7.50
C ARG A 354 11.29 4.94 -7.87
N ALA A 355 10.43 4.72 -8.84
CA ALA A 355 9.36 5.64 -9.21
C ALA A 355 8.03 4.87 -9.32
N GLY A 356 6.95 5.49 -8.90
CA GLY A 356 5.63 4.89 -8.92
C GLY A 356 4.55 5.88 -9.34
N LEU A 357 3.54 5.35 -10.00
CA LEU A 357 2.32 6.05 -10.39
C LEU A 357 1.12 5.35 -9.78
N THR A 358 0.18 6.12 -9.29
CA THR A 358 -1.13 5.66 -8.83
C THR A 358 -2.19 6.44 -9.58
N TYR A 359 -3.21 5.72 -10.09
CA TYR A 359 -4.37 6.32 -10.77
C TYR A 359 -5.66 5.84 -10.12
#